data_eead96cedaecf1f6ab4b69d86ca6f160
#
_entry.id   eead96cedaecf1f6ab4b69d86ca6f160
#
_cell.length_a   1.000
_cell.length_b   1.000
_cell.length_c   1.000
_cell.angle_alpha   90.00
_cell.angle_beta   90.00
_cell.angle_gamma   90.00
#
_symmetry.space_group_name_H-M   'P 1'
#
loop_
_entity.id
_entity.type
_entity.pdbx_description
1 polymer ?
#
loop_
_entity_poly.entity_id
_entity_poly.type
_entity_poly.pdbx_seq_one_letter_code
_entity_poly.pdbx_strand_id
1 'polypeptide(L)'
;MATKRATPKAPPKGAKAKPSQKQQVETLVSIPSDMILAPQVEVPRQLTGRDQSRHKTRVQELSWAQFDRAVQALAREIGKSYKPQAVVGVAHGGVFVGGALSSALGCEFFPVRISRRSRDKGAAKPKLSGEMPRELKGKRVLIVDDVASSGDTLELASALAQKVGAKEVSTATLVARPGGFAPGFCALPTDALVVFPWDYEELTEDGRFDVDPDKAGA
;
A
#
# COMPACT_ATOMS: atom_id res chain seq x y z
N MET A 1 -45.71 59.81 -5.72
CA MET A 1 -44.87 58.76 -6.33
C MET A 1 -43.81 58.34 -5.29
N ALA A 2 -44.01 57.20 -4.66
CA ALA A 2 -43.14 56.69 -3.60
C ALA A 2 -42.25 55.55 -4.14
N THR A 3 -40.99 55.79 -4.20
CA THR A 3 -39.95 54.78 -4.61
C THR A 3 -39.64 53.81 -3.45
N LYS A 4 -40.00 52.53 -3.66
CA LYS A 4 -39.63 51.42 -2.75
C LYS A 4 -38.15 51.13 -2.86
N ARG A 5 -37.42 51.32 -1.73
CA ARG A 5 -36.05 50.80 -1.54
C ARG A 5 -36.10 49.28 -1.38
N ALA A 6 -35.33 48.55 -2.22
CA ALA A 6 -35.09 47.14 -2.09
C ALA A 6 -34.04 46.88 -1.03
N THR A 7 -34.32 45.98 -0.08
CA THR A 7 -33.38 45.47 0.93
C THR A 7 -32.44 44.43 0.32
N PRO A 8 -31.15 44.40 0.63
CA PRO A 8 -30.22 43.41 0.13
C PRO A 8 -30.42 42.04 0.82
N LYS A 9 -30.47 41.01 0.03
CA LYS A 9 -30.62 39.61 0.41
C LYS A 9 -29.34 39.12 1.08
N ALA A 10 -29.43 38.53 2.29
CA ALA A 10 -28.35 37.98 3.03
C ALA A 10 -27.71 36.77 2.28
N PRO A 11 -26.36 36.54 2.43
CA PRO A 11 -25.71 35.41 1.78
C PRO A 11 -26.06 34.08 2.47
N PRO A 12 -26.05 32.94 1.75
CA PRO A 12 -26.39 31.64 2.30
C PRO A 12 -25.31 31.18 3.31
N LYS A 13 -25.77 30.78 4.47
CA LYS A 13 -24.92 30.18 5.51
C LYS A 13 -24.46 28.78 5.12
N GLY A 14 -23.13 28.51 5.21
CA GLY A 14 -22.64 27.22 5.59
C GLY A 14 -22.39 26.21 4.47
N ALA A 15 -21.43 26.48 3.58
CA ALA A 15 -20.67 25.40 2.95
C ALA A 15 -19.65 24.89 4.00
N LYS A 16 -19.90 23.71 4.57
CA LYS A 16 -18.90 23.01 5.38
C LYS A 16 -17.74 22.65 4.45
N ALA A 17 -16.57 23.23 4.70
CA ALA A 17 -15.34 22.87 4.02
C ALA A 17 -15.09 21.38 4.21
N LYS A 18 -14.82 20.66 3.12
CA LYS A 18 -14.32 19.28 3.17
C LYS A 18 -12.97 19.30 3.90
N PRO A 19 -12.71 18.42 4.85
CA PRO A 19 -11.39 18.33 5.49
C PRO A 19 -10.34 18.04 4.41
N SER A 20 -9.27 18.83 4.41
CA SER A 20 -8.16 18.65 3.48
C SER A 20 -7.45 17.34 3.79
N GLN A 21 -6.95 16.65 2.75
CA GLN A 21 -6.20 15.39 2.83
C GLN A 21 -5.00 15.41 3.81
N LYS A 22 -4.56 16.59 4.26
CA LYS A 22 -3.47 16.74 5.25
C LYS A 22 -3.82 16.31 6.68
N GLN A 23 -5.09 16.12 7.03
CA GLN A 23 -5.51 15.72 8.38
C GLN A 23 -5.67 14.21 8.61
N GLN A 24 -5.46 13.38 7.58
CA GLN A 24 -5.51 11.91 7.71
C GLN A 24 -4.16 11.25 8.05
N VAL A 25 -3.12 12.04 8.28
CA VAL A 25 -1.73 11.53 8.45
C VAL A 25 -1.42 11.07 9.88
N GLU A 26 -2.33 11.18 10.83
CA GLU A 26 -2.02 10.98 12.26
C GLU A 26 -2.25 9.57 12.82
N THR A 27 -2.57 8.56 11.98
CA THR A 27 -2.75 7.22 12.51
C THR A 27 -1.84 6.20 11.79
N LEU A 28 -0.53 6.44 11.80
CA LEU A 28 0.46 5.40 11.56
C LEU A 28 0.48 4.47 12.76
N VAL A 29 -0.32 3.42 12.71
CA VAL A 29 -0.22 2.34 13.69
C VAL A 29 0.99 1.50 13.31
N SER A 30 2.11 1.82 13.91
CA SER A 30 3.33 1.04 13.81
C SER A 30 3.23 -0.14 14.77
N ILE A 31 3.26 -1.36 14.24
CA ILE A 31 3.40 -2.56 15.06
C ILE A 31 4.87 -2.65 15.49
N PRO A 32 5.18 -2.90 16.79
CA PRO A 32 6.55 -3.07 17.24
C PRO A 32 7.28 -4.13 16.42
N SER A 33 8.45 -3.77 15.88
CA SER A 33 9.21 -4.64 14.96
C SER A 33 9.60 -5.97 15.59
N ASP A 34 9.81 -6.03 16.91
CA ASP A 34 10.08 -7.22 17.70
C ASP A 34 8.90 -8.22 17.71
N MET A 35 7.68 -7.76 17.52
CA MET A 35 6.51 -8.65 17.39
C MET A 35 6.42 -9.34 16.02
N ILE A 36 7.00 -8.76 14.98
CA ILE A 36 6.91 -9.24 13.59
C ILE A 36 8.16 -10.01 13.19
N LEU A 37 9.33 -9.56 13.65
CA LEU A 37 10.62 -10.02 13.14
C LEU A 37 11.33 -10.95 14.13
N ALA A 38 11.92 -12.05 13.61
CA ALA A 38 12.96 -12.78 14.32
C ALA A 38 14.25 -11.95 14.38
N PRO A 39 15.19 -12.22 15.33
CA PRO A 39 16.47 -11.54 15.36
C PRO A 39 17.15 -11.65 14.00
N GLN A 40 17.69 -10.53 13.52
CA GLN A 40 18.30 -10.38 12.20
C GLN A 40 19.51 -11.27 12.08
N VAL A 41 19.52 -12.17 11.08
CA VAL A 41 20.74 -12.87 10.66
C VAL A 41 21.43 -11.97 9.64
N GLU A 42 22.58 -11.41 10.00
CA GLU A 42 23.45 -10.75 9.03
C GLU A 42 24.01 -11.82 8.08
N VAL A 43 23.49 -11.89 6.87
CA VAL A 43 24.08 -12.70 5.81
C VAL A 43 25.23 -11.89 5.20
N PRO A 44 26.50 -12.34 5.34
CA PRO A 44 27.62 -11.65 4.71
C PRO A 44 27.54 -11.87 3.19
N ARG A 45 27.13 -10.90 2.41
CA ARG A 45 27.34 -10.92 0.96
C ARG A 45 28.82 -10.79 0.69
N GLN A 46 29.45 -11.83 0.15
CA GLN A 46 30.78 -11.73 -0.45
C GLN A 46 30.64 -10.97 -1.77
N LEU A 47 30.73 -9.63 -1.69
CA LEU A 47 30.89 -8.78 -2.86
C LEU A 47 32.37 -8.72 -3.22
N THR A 48 32.70 -9.29 -4.37
CA THR A 48 34.00 -9.10 -5.05
C THR A 48 34.21 -7.61 -5.33
N GLY A 49 35.38 -7.11 -4.93
CA GLY A 49 35.78 -5.73 -4.83
C GLY A 49 35.42 -4.83 -6.00
N ARG A 50 34.74 -3.76 -5.67
CA ARG A 50 34.88 -2.36 -6.11
C ARG A 50 33.66 -1.58 -5.62
N ASP A 51 33.91 -0.76 -4.67
CA ASP A 51 33.12 0.39 -4.21
C ASP A 51 32.71 0.36 -2.73
N GLN A 52 33.61 0.90 -1.89
CA GLN A 52 33.42 0.98 -0.42
C GLN A 52 32.61 2.20 0.03
N SER A 53 31.89 2.92 -0.88
CA SER A 53 31.15 4.13 -0.53
C SER A 53 29.62 4.00 -0.61
N ARG A 54 29.06 2.80 -0.91
CA ARG A 54 27.61 2.59 -0.91
C ARG A 54 27.13 2.10 0.44
N HIS A 55 26.20 2.83 1.03
CA HIS A 55 25.44 2.41 2.22
C HIS A 55 25.05 0.94 2.10
N LYS A 56 25.48 0.11 3.05
CA LYS A 56 25.06 -1.30 3.14
C LYS A 56 23.54 -1.35 3.26
N THR A 57 22.87 -1.68 2.18
CA THR A 57 21.42 -1.92 2.22
C THR A 57 21.17 -3.10 3.14
N ARG A 58 20.46 -2.87 4.25
CA ARG A 58 20.07 -3.97 5.16
C ARG A 58 19.02 -4.79 4.44
N VAL A 59 19.22 -6.11 4.39
CA VAL A 59 18.24 -7.05 3.84
C VAL A 59 17.55 -7.73 5.03
N GLN A 60 16.24 -7.87 4.93
CA GLN A 60 15.39 -8.45 5.96
C GLN A 60 14.43 -9.45 5.33
N GLU A 61 14.52 -10.70 5.69
CA GLU A 61 13.62 -11.74 5.23
C GLU A 61 12.38 -11.80 6.11
N LEU A 62 11.22 -11.91 5.49
CA LEU A 62 9.94 -12.09 6.15
C LEU A 62 9.45 -13.53 5.93
N SER A 63 9.36 -14.32 6.99
CA SER A 63 8.80 -15.67 6.91
C SER A 63 7.27 -15.66 6.86
N TRP A 64 6.65 -16.77 6.42
CA TRP A 64 5.19 -16.95 6.47
C TRP A 64 4.60 -16.75 7.87
N ALA A 65 5.31 -17.18 8.92
CA ALA A 65 4.86 -16.99 10.29
C ALA A 65 4.89 -15.52 10.73
N GLN A 66 5.85 -14.74 10.24
CA GLN A 66 5.94 -13.30 10.48
C GLN A 66 4.88 -12.54 9.69
N PHE A 67 4.64 -12.96 8.43
CA PHE A 67 3.55 -12.45 7.62
C PHE A 67 2.19 -12.65 8.33
N ASP A 68 1.91 -13.84 8.83
CA ASP A 68 0.67 -14.12 9.56
C ASP A 68 0.49 -13.19 10.78
N ARG A 69 1.54 -13.00 11.58
CA ARG A 69 1.49 -12.06 12.71
C ARG A 69 1.22 -10.61 12.28
N ALA A 70 1.86 -10.17 11.18
CA ALA A 70 1.66 -8.84 10.63
C ALA A 70 0.22 -8.64 10.14
N VAL A 71 -0.33 -9.61 9.41
CA VAL A 71 -1.72 -9.60 8.94
C VAL A 71 -2.70 -9.54 10.11
N GLN A 72 -2.52 -10.38 11.13
CA GLN A 72 -3.39 -10.38 12.31
C GLN A 72 -3.36 -9.04 13.05
N ALA A 73 -2.19 -8.44 13.18
CA ALA A 73 -2.04 -7.16 13.84
C ALA A 73 -2.70 -6.02 13.03
N LEU A 74 -2.46 -5.96 11.72
CA LEU A 74 -3.14 -5.02 10.81
C LEU A 74 -4.66 -5.20 10.84
N ALA A 75 -5.15 -6.45 10.76
CA ALA A 75 -6.58 -6.73 10.76
C ALA A 75 -7.26 -6.24 12.04
N ARG A 76 -6.63 -6.43 13.23
CA ARG A 76 -7.16 -5.92 14.49
C ARG A 76 -7.29 -4.40 14.48
N GLU A 77 -6.30 -3.70 13.96
CA GLU A 77 -6.29 -2.24 13.96
C GLU A 77 -7.27 -1.67 12.93
N ILE A 78 -7.23 -2.20 11.71
CA ILE A 78 -8.17 -1.84 10.64
C ILE A 78 -9.62 -2.12 11.07
N GLY A 79 -9.85 -3.28 11.69
CA GLY A 79 -11.18 -3.67 12.18
C GLY A 79 -11.73 -2.77 13.28
N LYS A 80 -10.87 -2.16 14.10
CA LYS A 80 -11.26 -1.19 15.14
C LYS A 80 -11.63 0.17 14.55
N SER A 81 -10.79 0.70 13.68
CA SER A 81 -10.83 2.12 13.28
C SER A 81 -11.52 2.38 11.96
N TYR A 82 -11.40 1.48 10.98
CA TYR A 82 -11.87 1.72 9.60
C TYR A 82 -13.02 0.81 9.17
N LYS A 83 -12.98 -0.48 9.49
CA LYS A 83 -14.00 -1.50 9.16
C LYS A 83 -14.35 -1.51 7.66
N PRO A 84 -13.44 -1.88 6.77
CA PRO A 84 -13.69 -1.92 5.33
C PRO A 84 -14.79 -2.92 4.97
N GLN A 85 -15.47 -2.70 3.85
CA GLN A 85 -16.47 -3.60 3.26
C GLN A 85 -15.91 -4.33 2.04
N ALA A 86 -14.79 -3.81 1.50
CA ALA A 86 -14.07 -4.42 0.38
C ALA A 86 -12.57 -4.11 0.51
N VAL A 87 -11.75 -5.08 0.12
CA VAL A 87 -10.31 -4.95 -0.03
C VAL A 87 -9.96 -5.02 -1.50
N VAL A 88 -9.13 -4.10 -1.97
CA VAL A 88 -8.53 -4.13 -3.31
C VAL A 88 -7.04 -4.41 -3.15
N GLY A 89 -6.58 -5.58 -3.58
CA GLY A 89 -5.17 -5.96 -3.56
C GLY A 89 -4.47 -5.63 -4.87
N VAL A 90 -3.38 -4.89 -4.83
CA VAL A 90 -2.61 -4.55 -6.03
C VAL A 90 -1.64 -5.69 -6.36
N ALA A 91 -1.76 -6.25 -7.56
CA ALA A 91 -0.86 -7.33 -7.98
C ALA A 91 0.58 -6.78 -8.26
N HIS A 92 1.66 -7.52 -7.84
CA HIS A 92 1.56 -8.92 -7.40
C HIS A 92 1.48 -9.07 -5.85
N GLY A 93 2.38 -8.44 -5.08
CA GLY A 93 2.50 -8.67 -3.64
C GLY A 93 1.25 -8.29 -2.83
N GLY A 94 0.58 -7.21 -3.20
CA GLY A 94 -0.66 -6.79 -2.57
C GLY A 94 -1.82 -7.79 -2.69
N VAL A 95 -1.73 -8.80 -3.59
CA VAL A 95 -2.72 -9.88 -3.67
C VAL A 95 -2.61 -10.82 -2.46
N PHE A 96 -1.38 -11.16 -2.04
CA PHE A 96 -1.16 -12.00 -0.85
C PHE A 96 -1.65 -11.29 0.42
N VAL A 97 -1.24 -10.04 0.58
CA VAL A 97 -1.62 -9.23 1.74
C VAL A 97 -3.12 -8.93 1.75
N GLY A 98 -3.67 -8.53 0.61
CA GLY A 98 -5.09 -8.18 0.46
C GLY A 98 -6.00 -9.39 0.65
N GLY A 99 -5.64 -10.54 0.10
CA GLY A 99 -6.37 -11.80 0.29
C GLY A 99 -6.40 -12.23 1.76
N ALA A 100 -5.27 -12.17 2.44
CA ALA A 100 -5.19 -12.50 3.86
C ALA A 100 -5.98 -11.50 4.73
N LEU A 101 -5.85 -10.19 4.48
CA LEU A 101 -6.60 -9.16 5.20
C LEU A 101 -8.11 -9.26 4.95
N SER A 102 -8.55 -9.51 3.71
CA SER A 102 -9.98 -9.66 3.40
C SER A 102 -10.61 -10.84 4.14
N SER A 103 -9.88 -11.96 4.21
CA SER A 103 -10.28 -13.14 4.99
C SER A 103 -10.37 -12.81 6.48
N ALA A 104 -9.35 -12.17 7.05
CA ALA A 104 -9.31 -11.81 8.46
C ALA A 104 -10.36 -10.76 8.86
N LEU A 105 -10.76 -9.88 7.93
CA LEU A 105 -11.75 -8.82 8.14
C LEU A 105 -13.17 -9.24 7.74
N GLY A 106 -13.34 -10.40 7.10
CA GLY A 106 -14.64 -10.92 6.65
C GLY A 106 -15.29 -10.05 5.58
N CYS A 107 -14.51 -9.51 4.63
CA CYS A 107 -15.03 -8.63 3.58
C CYS A 107 -14.60 -9.11 2.18
N GLU A 108 -15.23 -8.52 1.12
CA GLU A 108 -14.98 -8.89 -0.27
C GLU A 108 -13.55 -8.54 -0.70
N PHE A 109 -12.97 -9.37 -1.59
CA PHE A 109 -11.64 -9.18 -2.15
C PHE A 109 -11.66 -8.98 -3.67
N PHE A 110 -10.95 -7.96 -4.15
CA PHE A 110 -10.83 -7.63 -5.55
C PHE A 110 -9.36 -7.43 -5.91
N PRO A 111 -8.72 -8.36 -6.65
CA PRO A 111 -7.38 -8.15 -7.16
C PRO A 111 -7.40 -7.20 -8.35
N VAL A 112 -6.46 -6.26 -8.39
CA VAL A 112 -6.25 -5.37 -9.53
C VAL A 112 -4.77 -5.35 -9.92
N ARG A 113 -4.47 -5.16 -11.19
CA ARG A 113 -3.09 -5.06 -11.67
C ARG A 113 -2.77 -3.63 -12.08
N ILE A 114 -1.79 -3.04 -11.41
CA ILE A 114 -1.23 -1.74 -11.77
C ILE A 114 0.21 -1.94 -12.24
N SER A 115 0.47 -1.62 -13.50
CA SER A 115 1.79 -1.76 -14.12
C SER A 115 2.54 -0.43 -14.11
N ARG A 116 3.81 -0.45 -13.70
CA ARG A 116 4.74 0.68 -13.81
C ARG A 116 5.66 0.59 -15.03
N ARG A 117 5.60 -0.52 -15.78
CA ARG A 117 6.50 -0.74 -16.92
C ARG A 117 6.08 0.12 -18.11
N SER A 118 6.91 1.08 -18.48
CA SER A 118 6.96 1.66 -19.83
C SER A 118 8.08 0.97 -20.59
N ARG A 119 7.84 0.63 -21.88
CA ARG A 119 8.89 0.17 -22.79
C ARG A 119 9.88 1.31 -23.13
N ASP A 120 9.53 2.54 -22.84
CA ASP A 120 10.36 3.73 -23.08
C ASP A 120 11.12 4.12 -21.80
N LYS A 121 12.39 4.52 -21.95
CA LYS A 121 13.35 4.80 -20.88
C LYS A 121 13.06 6.07 -20.06
N GLY A 122 11.80 6.33 -19.71
CA GLY A 122 11.37 7.41 -18.82
C GLY A 122 10.64 6.86 -17.60
N ALA A 123 10.58 7.62 -16.52
CA ALA A 123 9.82 7.26 -15.33
C ALA A 123 8.35 7.01 -15.71
N ALA A 124 7.97 5.74 -15.80
CA ALA A 124 6.65 5.36 -16.23
C ALA A 124 5.64 5.64 -15.11
N LYS A 125 4.61 6.41 -15.43
CA LYS A 125 3.46 6.57 -14.52
C LYS A 125 2.73 5.24 -14.38
N PRO A 126 2.28 4.89 -13.16
CA PRO A 126 1.51 3.68 -12.95
C PRO A 126 0.21 3.70 -13.77
N LYS A 127 -0.19 2.55 -14.31
CA LYS A 127 -1.40 2.39 -15.12
C LYS A 127 -2.13 1.12 -14.70
N LEU A 128 -3.44 1.24 -14.47
CA LEU A 128 -4.31 0.10 -14.23
C LEU A 128 -4.44 -0.74 -15.51
N SER A 129 -4.25 -2.05 -15.38
CA SER A 129 -4.55 -3.03 -16.43
C SER A 129 -5.96 -3.58 -16.17
N GLY A 130 -6.91 -3.27 -17.06
CA GLY A 130 -8.33 -3.58 -16.87
C GLY A 130 -9.12 -2.41 -16.27
N GLU A 131 -10.18 -2.73 -15.52
CA GLU A 131 -11.06 -1.76 -14.89
C GLU A 131 -11.08 -1.92 -13.38
N MET A 132 -11.30 -0.82 -12.66
CA MET A 132 -11.59 -0.87 -11.22
C MET A 132 -13.00 -1.46 -11.01
N PRO A 133 -13.17 -2.43 -10.09
CA PRO A 133 -14.47 -3.08 -9.87
C PRO A 133 -15.58 -2.08 -9.53
N ARG A 134 -16.72 -2.19 -10.22
CA ARG A 134 -17.88 -1.32 -10.00
C ARG A 134 -18.61 -1.63 -8.68
N GLU A 135 -18.40 -2.84 -8.16
CA GLU A 135 -18.89 -3.36 -6.89
C GLU A 135 -18.39 -2.55 -5.68
N LEU A 136 -17.34 -1.75 -5.88
CA LEU A 136 -16.80 -0.84 -4.85
C LEU A 136 -17.70 0.38 -4.58
N LYS A 137 -18.69 0.63 -5.45
CA LYS A 137 -19.58 1.79 -5.30
C LYS A 137 -20.33 1.76 -3.97
N GLY A 138 -20.24 2.85 -3.23
CA GLY A 138 -20.87 3.04 -1.93
C GLY A 138 -20.18 2.32 -0.75
N LYS A 139 -19.12 1.55 -0.98
CA LYS A 139 -18.39 0.81 0.06
C LYS A 139 -17.24 1.61 0.66
N ARG A 140 -16.87 1.29 1.91
CA ARG A 140 -15.57 1.62 2.48
C ARG A 140 -14.55 0.62 1.92
N VAL A 141 -13.56 1.13 1.19
CA VAL A 141 -12.60 0.34 0.43
C VAL A 141 -11.21 0.48 1.06
N LEU A 142 -10.54 -0.64 1.28
CA LEU A 142 -9.14 -0.68 1.68
C LEU A 142 -8.29 -1.08 0.47
N ILE A 143 -7.41 -0.19 0.03
CA ILE A 143 -6.41 -0.49 -1.02
C ILE A 143 -5.17 -1.06 -0.34
N VAL A 144 -4.70 -2.20 -0.83
CA VAL A 144 -3.61 -2.95 -0.18
C VAL A 144 -2.50 -3.25 -1.17
N ASP A 145 -1.26 -2.99 -0.75
CA ASP A 145 -0.04 -3.39 -1.43
C ASP A 145 0.92 -4.04 -0.42
N ASP A 146 2.02 -4.64 -0.86
CA ASP A 146 3.04 -5.18 0.03
C ASP A 146 4.00 -4.10 0.53
N VAL A 147 4.45 -3.21 -0.37
CA VAL A 147 5.40 -2.13 -0.06
C VAL A 147 4.89 -0.78 -0.55
N ALA A 148 4.90 0.22 0.33
CA ALA A 148 4.77 1.61 -0.05
C ALA A 148 6.15 2.30 -0.08
N SER A 149 6.52 2.81 -1.25
CA SER A 149 7.72 3.64 -1.45
C SER A 149 7.31 5.07 -1.84
N SER A 150 7.20 5.39 -3.13
CA SER A 150 6.66 6.69 -3.59
C SER A 150 5.16 6.85 -3.35
N GLY A 151 4.41 5.75 -3.29
CA GLY A 151 2.96 5.75 -3.12
C GLY A 151 2.15 5.86 -4.40
N ASP A 152 2.78 6.11 -5.56
CA ASP A 152 2.10 6.35 -6.84
C ASP A 152 1.05 5.27 -7.18
N THR A 153 1.36 4.01 -6.85
CA THR A 153 0.46 2.86 -7.08
C THR A 153 -0.78 2.94 -6.19
N LEU A 154 -0.59 3.20 -4.90
CA LEU A 154 -1.67 3.31 -3.92
C LEU A 154 -2.54 4.56 -4.20
N GLU A 155 -1.92 5.67 -4.58
CA GLU A 155 -2.63 6.90 -4.95
C GLU A 155 -3.49 6.69 -6.20
N LEU A 156 -2.93 6.06 -7.25
CA LEU A 156 -3.70 5.75 -8.45
C LEU A 156 -4.86 4.81 -8.14
N ALA A 157 -4.62 3.72 -7.40
CA ALA A 157 -5.68 2.77 -7.03
C ALA A 157 -6.78 3.46 -6.21
N SER A 158 -6.39 4.32 -5.27
CA SER A 158 -7.32 5.08 -4.44
C SER A 158 -8.17 6.06 -5.27
N ALA A 159 -7.55 6.80 -6.19
CA ALA A 159 -8.26 7.71 -7.09
C ALA A 159 -9.26 6.97 -7.99
N LEU A 160 -8.88 5.79 -8.50
CA LEU A 160 -9.75 4.97 -9.34
C LEU A 160 -10.91 4.35 -8.54
N ALA A 161 -10.68 3.91 -7.30
CA ALA A 161 -11.75 3.45 -6.41
C ALA A 161 -12.75 4.57 -6.09
N GLN A 162 -12.26 5.78 -5.83
CA GLN A 162 -13.12 6.96 -5.66
C GLN A 162 -13.91 7.28 -6.94
N LYS A 163 -13.28 7.19 -8.11
CA LYS A 163 -13.93 7.44 -9.42
C LYS A 163 -15.09 6.48 -9.70
N VAL A 164 -15.00 5.21 -9.31
CA VAL A 164 -16.12 4.26 -9.44
C VAL A 164 -17.18 4.44 -8.34
N GLY A 165 -16.98 5.38 -7.41
CA GLY A 165 -17.96 5.75 -6.40
C GLY A 165 -17.81 5.07 -5.06
N ALA A 166 -16.60 4.62 -4.68
CA ALA A 166 -16.33 4.20 -3.31
C ALA A 166 -16.71 5.32 -2.33
N LYS A 167 -17.35 4.96 -1.22
CA LYS A 167 -17.81 5.92 -0.19
C LYS A 167 -16.63 6.53 0.55
N GLU A 168 -15.65 5.71 0.83
CA GLU A 168 -14.44 6.05 1.58
C GLU A 168 -13.31 5.12 1.14
N VAL A 169 -12.08 5.62 1.09
CA VAL A 169 -10.90 4.84 0.69
C VAL A 169 -9.80 5.07 1.70
N SER A 170 -9.21 3.98 2.18
CA SER A 170 -7.98 3.98 2.98
C SER A 170 -6.96 3.02 2.37
N THR A 171 -5.73 3.05 2.85
CA THR A 171 -4.61 2.26 2.32
C THR A 171 -3.94 1.44 3.41
N ALA A 172 -3.43 0.26 3.07
CA ALA A 172 -2.63 -0.56 3.97
C ALA A 172 -1.47 -1.22 3.25
N THR A 173 -0.34 -1.38 3.94
CA THR A 173 0.83 -2.12 3.44
C THR A 173 1.49 -2.92 4.55
N LEU A 174 2.24 -3.96 4.18
CA LEU A 174 3.13 -4.61 5.14
C LEU A 174 4.32 -3.72 5.45
N VAL A 175 4.93 -3.14 4.42
CA VAL A 175 6.14 -2.31 4.54
C VAL A 175 5.86 -0.90 4.03
N ALA A 176 6.35 0.10 4.75
CA ALA A 176 6.42 1.48 4.27
C ALA A 176 7.83 2.04 4.44
N ARG A 177 8.34 2.71 3.41
CA ARG A 177 9.66 3.35 3.45
C ARG A 177 9.58 4.66 4.23
N PRO A 178 10.44 4.88 5.25
CA PRO A 178 10.52 6.15 5.97
C PRO A 178 10.78 7.33 5.03
N GLY A 179 10.05 8.41 5.19
CA GLY A 179 10.16 9.60 4.34
C GLY A 179 9.47 9.49 2.98
N GLY A 180 8.89 8.32 2.64
CA GLY A 180 8.06 8.11 1.46
C GLY A 180 6.57 8.33 1.72
N PHE A 181 5.73 7.64 0.97
CA PHE A 181 4.28 7.64 1.16
C PHE A 181 3.90 7.04 2.52
N ALA A 182 3.02 7.72 3.24
CA ALA A 182 2.46 7.23 4.50
C ALA A 182 1.10 6.56 4.25
N PRO A 183 1.00 5.21 4.22
CA PRO A 183 -0.28 4.53 4.13
C PRO A 183 -1.10 4.74 5.41
N GLY A 184 -2.42 4.58 5.32
CA GLY A 184 -3.31 4.67 6.48
C GLY A 184 -3.00 3.62 7.56
N PHE A 185 -2.50 2.45 7.12
CA PHE A 185 -2.08 1.35 7.99
C PHE A 185 -0.78 0.73 7.47
N CYS A 186 0.17 0.47 8.36
CA CYS A 186 1.44 -0.15 8.03
C CYS A 186 1.88 -1.10 9.15
N ALA A 187 2.32 -2.30 8.78
CA ALA A 187 2.85 -3.25 9.76
C ALA A 187 4.30 -2.94 10.14
N LEU A 188 5.13 -2.63 9.16
CA LEU A 188 6.59 -2.50 9.32
C LEU A 188 7.13 -1.28 8.58
N PRO A 189 7.30 -0.13 9.25
CA PRO A 189 8.06 0.98 8.70
C PRO A 189 9.56 0.64 8.74
N THR A 190 10.22 0.51 7.57
CA THR A 190 11.64 0.18 7.47
C THR A 190 12.26 0.67 6.17
N ASP A 191 13.54 1.02 6.20
CA ASP A 191 14.38 1.33 5.04
C ASP A 191 15.10 0.08 4.49
N ALA A 192 15.05 -1.05 5.21
CA ALA A 192 15.62 -2.32 4.76
C ALA A 192 14.96 -2.82 3.48
N LEU A 193 15.72 -3.52 2.64
CA LEU A 193 15.17 -4.34 1.57
C LEU A 193 14.48 -5.55 2.22
N VAL A 194 13.16 -5.65 2.07
CA VAL A 194 12.40 -6.78 2.60
C VAL A 194 12.21 -7.81 1.50
N VAL A 195 12.60 -9.06 1.79
CA VAL A 195 12.33 -10.23 0.95
C VAL A 195 11.11 -10.93 1.53
N PHE A 196 10.06 -11.05 0.73
CA PHE A 196 8.80 -11.64 1.15
C PHE A 196 8.77 -13.15 0.90
N PRO A 197 7.92 -13.91 1.62
CA PRO A 197 7.85 -15.36 1.45
C PRO A 197 7.22 -15.79 0.11
N TRP A 198 6.74 -14.87 -0.70
CA TRP A 198 6.27 -15.09 -2.09
C TRP A 198 7.22 -14.55 -3.15
N ASP A 199 8.37 -14.01 -2.79
CA ASP A 199 9.42 -13.58 -3.74
C ASP A 199 10.20 -14.81 -4.21
N TYR A 200 9.55 -15.63 -5.03
CA TYR A 200 10.19 -16.77 -5.65
C TYR A 200 11.08 -16.32 -6.80
N GLU A 201 12.24 -16.95 -6.88
CA GLU A 201 13.11 -16.84 -8.05
C GLU A 201 12.46 -17.51 -9.27
N GLU A 202 12.77 -17.00 -10.46
CA GLU A 202 12.28 -17.62 -11.68
C GLU A 202 12.91 -19.01 -11.88
N LEU A 203 12.09 -19.97 -12.30
CA LEU A 203 12.57 -21.31 -12.64
C LEU A 203 13.35 -21.23 -13.95
N THR A 204 14.61 -21.69 -13.93
CA THR A 204 15.46 -21.77 -15.12
C THR A 204 15.07 -22.96 -15.99
N GLU A 205 15.52 -23.00 -17.26
CA GLU A 205 15.20 -24.09 -18.21
C GLU A 205 15.67 -25.48 -17.73
N ASP A 206 16.72 -25.53 -16.88
CA ASP A 206 17.23 -26.75 -16.27
C ASP A 206 16.53 -27.12 -14.94
N GLY A 207 15.43 -26.44 -14.60
CA GLY A 207 14.60 -26.75 -13.44
C GLY A 207 15.14 -26.27 -12.11
N ARG A 208 16.10 -25.35 -12.10
CA ARG A 208 16.59 -24.68 -10.89
C ARG A 208 15.95 -23.30 -10.74
N PHE A 209 15.96 -22.76 -9.53
CA PHE A 209 15.59 -21.38 -9.31
C PHE A 209 16.79 -20.45 -9.60
N ASP A 210 16.55 -19.36 -10.32
CA ASP A 210 17.56 -18.35 -10.64
C ASP A 210 17.82 -17.49 -9.41
N VAL A 211 19.05 -17.55 -8.88
CA VAL A 211 19.49 -16.76 -7.72
C VAL A 211 19.99 -15.39 -8.21
N ASP A 212 19.13 -14.59 -8.86
CA ASP A 212 19.48 -13.23 -9.25
C ASP A 212 19.19 -12.26 -8.10
N PRO A 213 20.21 -11.80 -7.37
CA PRO A 213 20.03 -10.91 -6.22
C PRO A 213 19.49 -9.52 -6.59
N ASP A 214 19.52 -9.14 -7.87
CA ASP A 214 19.02 -7.85 -8.34
C ASP A 214 17.51 -7.88 -8.65
N LYS A 215 16.90 -9.05 -8.70
CA LYS A 215 15.45 -9.23 -8.89
C LYS A 215 14.65 -9.28 -7.59
N ALA A 216 15.29 -9.51 -6.46
CA ALA A 216 14.64 -9.53 -5.16
C ALA A 216 14.24 -8.09 -4.76
N GLY A 217 12.96 -7.82 -4.71
CA GLY A 217 12.41 -6.55 -4.20
C GLY A 217 12.09 -5.50 -5.27
N ALA A 218 11.63 -5.91 -6.45
CA ALA A 218 11.11 -5.00 -7.49
C ALA A 218 9.62 -4.71 -7.30
#